data_8a5a206278534fb07ec20b6b651d59a3
#
_entry.id   8a5a206278534fb07ec20b6b651d59a3
#
_cell.length_a   1.000
_cell.length_b   1.000
_cell.length_c   1.000
_cell.angle_alpha   90.00
_cell.angle_beta   90.00
_cell.angle_gamma   90.00
#
_symmetry.space_group_name_H-M   'P 1'
#
loop_
_entity.id
_entity.type
_entity.pdbx_description
1 polymer ?
#
loop_
_entity_poly.entity_id
_entity_poly.type
_entity_poly.pdbx_seq_one_letter_code
_entity_poly.pdbx_strand_id
1 'polypeptide(L)'
;MDRLRQRAAFLAAANGLRVNAPAFVVQNRRRNDDGPIRIGFTVTKKNGTATERNRIRRRLRELVKRVDAVSMRPHSDYVVIGRRAALDRGFAVMLDDLRSAFNRLDRQHPG
;
A
#
# COMPACT_ATOMS: atom_id res chain seq x y z
N MET A 1 2.24 -6.03 -12.45
CA MET A 1 2.43 -4.99 -11.42
C MET A 1 3.89 -4.89 -11.08
N ASP A 2 4.45 -3.70 -11.17
CA ASP A 2 5.87 -3.48 -10.92
C ASP A 2 6.13 -3.02 -9.50
N ARG A 3 7.39 -3.14 -9.10
CA ARG A 3 7.85 -2.70 -7.79
C ARG A 3 8.25 -1.23 -7.84
N LEU A 4 7.75 -0.44 -6.89
CA LEU A 4 8.19 0.94 -6.72
C LEU A 4 9.55 0.97 -6.04
N ARG A 5 10.55 1.63 -6.62
CA ARG A 5 11.95 1.58 -6.14
C ARG A 5 12.56 2.94 -5.86
N GLN A 6 12.15 3.97 -6.59
CA GLN A 6 12.81 5.27 -6.51
C GLN A 6 12.25 6.11 -5.38
N ARG A 7 13.15 6.77 -4.65
CA ARG A 7 12.77 7.64 -3.55
C ARG A 7 11.82 8.76 -3.99
N ALA A 8 12.08 9.35 -5.14
CA ALA A 8 11.21 10.41 -5.67
C ALA A 8 9.77 9.95 -5.86
N ALA A 9 9.57 8.71 -6.29
CA ALA A 9 8.24 8.13 -6.47
C ALA A 9 7.54 7.92 -5.13
N PHE A 10 8.26 7.49 -4.08
CA PHE A 10 7.70 7.38 -2.73
C PHE A 10 7.28 8.74 -2.19
N LEU A 11 8.10 9.76 -2.38
CA LEU A 11 7.77 11.11 -1.94
C LEU A 11 6.56 11.68 -2.68
N ALA A 12 6.47 11.42 -3.98
CA ALA A 12 5.33 11.86 -4.77
C ALA A 12 4.04 11.16 -4.33
N ALA A 13 4.09 9.88 -4.02
CA ALA A 13 2.93 9.15 -3.50
C ALA A 13 2.49 9.68 -2.13
N ALA A 14 3.44 10.11 -1.30
CA ALA A 14 3.14 10.67 0.02
C ALA A 14 2.35 11.98 -0.08
N ASN A 15 2.47 12.69 -1.21
CA ASN A 15 1.72 13.92 -1.47
C ASN A 15 0.40 13.68 -2.21
N GLY A 16 0.08 12.43 -2.51
CA GLY A 16 -1.14 12.05 -3.21
C GLY A 16 -2.29 11.73 -2.25
N LEU A 17 -3.19 10.89 -2.71
CA LEU A 17 -4.31 10.43 -1.91
C LEU A 17 -3.84 9.45 -0.83
N ARG A 18 -4.65 9.32 0.23
CA ARG A 18 -4.27 8.54 1.39
C ARG A 18 -5.50 7.95 2.08
N VAL A 19 -5.40 6.69 2.49
CA VAL A 19 -6.40 6.02 3.32
C VAL A 19 -5.70 5.34 4.49
N ASN A 20 -6.21 5.58 5.69
CA ASN A 20 -5.70 4.96 6.92
C ASN A 20 -6.49 3.68 7.22
N ALA A 21 -5.76 2.64 7.62
CA ALA A 21 -6.32 1.40 8.15
C ALA A 21 -5.61 1.06 9.47
N PRO A 22 -6.14 0.13 10.29
CA PRO A 22 -5.53 -0.19 11.57
C PRO A 22 -4.08 -0.69 11.46
N ALA A 23 -3.78 -1.50 10.47
CA ALA A 23 -2.47 -2.16 10.32
C ALA A 23 -1.55 -1.47 9.31
N PHE A 24 -2.04 -0.52 8.54
CA PHE A 24 -1.25 0.14 7.48
C PHE A 24 -1.93 1.41 6.98
N VAL A 25 -1.16 2.19 6.23
CA VAL A 25 -1.67 3.34 5.48
C VAL A 25 -1.42 3.05 4.01
N VAL A 26 -2.38 3.34 3.15
CA VAL A 26 -2.19 3.23 1.69
C VAL A 26 -2.16 4.63 1.09
N GLN A 27 -1.08 4.92 0.37
CA GLN A 27 -0.93 6.16 -0.39
C GLN A 27 -1.05 5.85 -1.86
N ASN A 28 -1.57 6.77 -2.62
CA ASN A 28 -1.76 6.59 -4.06
C ASN A 28 -1.43 7.86 -4.82
N ARG A 29 -0.72 7.68 -5.93
CA ARG A 29 -0.45 8.74 -6.87
C ARG A 29 -0.78 8.27 -8.28
N ARG A 30 -1.66 9.01 -8.97
CA ARG A 30 -1.94 8.77 -10.39
C ARG A 30 -0.81 9.38 -11.22
N ARG A 31 -0.20 8.56 -12.08
CA ARG A 31 0.84 9.06 -13.00
C ARG A 31 0.23 9.50 -14.32
N ASN A 32 0.97 10.32 -15.04
CA ASN A 32 0.59 10.84 -16.34
C ASN A 32 1.30 10.09 -17.46
N ASP A 33 1.33 8.74 -17.38
CA ASP A 33 2.00 7.89 -18.35
C ASP A 33 1.18 6.61 -18.61
N ASP A 34 1.69 5.74 -19.47
CA ASP A 34 1.05 4.47 -19.82
C ASP A 34 1.72 3.29 -19.10
N GLY A 35 2.49 3.56 -18.08
CA GLY A 35 3.20 2.52 -17.35
C GLY A 35 2.29 1.64 -16.50
N PRO A 36 2.82 0.52 -15.99
CA PRO A 36 2.06 -0.40 -15.15
C PRO A 36 1.78 0.17 -13.77
N ILE A 37 0.89 -0.50 -13.05
CA ILE A 37 0.72 -0.25 -11.61
C ILE A 37 2.05 -0.57 -10.92
N ARG A 38 2.53 0.35 -10.08
CA ARG A 38 3.71 0.13 -9.26
C ARG A 38 3.33 0.18 -7.80
N ILE A 39 3.93 -0.71 -7.00
CA ILE A 39 3.65 -0.78 -5.58
C ILE A 39 4.93 -0.83 -4.77
N GLY A 40 4.97 -0.07 -3.68
CA GLY A 40 6.07 -0.05 -2.74
C GLY A 40 5.60 -0.29 -1.32
N PHE A 41 6.50 -0.80 -0.50
CA PHE A 41 6.24 -1.09 0.90
C PHE A 41 7.27 -0.38 1.77
N THR A 42 6.82 0.20 2.86
CA THR A 42 7.72 0.81 3.82
C THR A 42 7.24 0.57 5.25
N VAL A 43 8.18 0.39 6.15
CA VAL A 43 7.90 0.25 7.58
C VAL A 43 8.97 1.04 8.32
N THR A 44 8.56 2.05 9.09
CA THR A 44 9.51 2.90 9.82
C THR A 44 10.07 2.19 11.05
N LYS A 45 11.26 2.64 11.49
CA LYS A 45 11.97 2.04 12.63
C LYS A 45 11.16 2.03 13.92
N LYS A 46 10.28 2.98 14.13
CA LYS A 46 9.44 3.05 15.33
C LYS A 46 8.41 1.93 15.44
N ASN A 47 8.18 1.17 14.38
CA ASN A 47 7.20 0.09 14.35
C ASN A 47 7.77 -1.27 14.76
N GLY A 48 9.01 -1.33 15.22
CA GLY A 48 9.58 -2.54 15.75
C GLY A 48 11.04 -2.76 15.39
N THR A 49 11.56 -3.91 15.79
CA THR A 49 12.91 -4.35 15.45
C THR A 49 13.03 -4.63 13.95
N ALA A 50 14.26 -4.81 13.46
CA ALA A 50 14.49 -5.16 12.05
C ALA A 50 13.74 -6.44 11.66
N THR A 51 13.75 -7.45 12.53
CA THR A 51 13.05 -8.71 12.31
C THR A 51 11.53 -8.50 12.23
N GLU A 52 10.98 -7.72 13.15
CA GLU A 52 9.56 -7.41 13.17
C GLU A 52 9.13 -6.62 11.92
N ARG A 53 9.94 -5.63 11.52
CA ARG A 53 9.65 -4.84 10.32
C ARG A 53 9.69 -5.70 9.05
N ASN A 54 10.61 -6.65 8.97
CA ASN A 54 10.67 -7.60 7.85
C ASN A 54 9.44 -8.50 7.80
N ARG A 55 8.95 -8.93 8.97
CA ARG A 55 7.72 -9.72 9.07
C ARG A 55 6.51 -8.91 8.58
N ILE A 56 6.42 -7.65 8.99
CA ILE A 56 5.34 -6.75 8.54
C ILE A 56 5.39 -6.64 7.00
N ARG A 57 6.55 -6.35 6.42
CA ARG A 57 6.68 -6.23 4.96
C ARG A 57 6.23 -7.50 4.24
N ARG A 58 6.61 -8.67 4.73
CA ARG A 58 6.22 -9.95 4.14
C ARG A 58 4.71 -10.14 4.16
N ARG A 59 4.09 -9.84 5.29
CA ARG A 59 2.63 -9.94 5.41
C ARG A 59 1.92 -9.00 4.45
N LEU A 60 2.40 -7.78 4.33
CA LEU A 60 1.82 -6.80 3.40
C LEU A 60 1.97 -7.24 1.94
N ARG A 61 3.12 -7.80 1.58
CA ARG A 61 3.31 -8.33 0.22
C ARG A 61 2.33 -9.46 -0.10
N GLU A 62 2.12 -10.37 0.84
CA GLU A 62 1.14 -11.45 0.67
C GLU A 62 -0.28 -10.91 0.52
N LEU A 63 -0.64 -9.88 1.28
CA LEU A 63 -1.94 -9.23 1.13
C LEU A 63 -2.14 -8.69 -0.28
N VAL A 64 -1.16 -7.98 -0.79
CA VAL A 64 -1.26 -7.37 -2.13
C VAL A 64 -1.37 -8.44 -3.22
N LYS A 65 -0.66 -9.55 -3.07
CA LYS A 65 -0.76 -10.66 -4.02
C LYS A 65 -2.15 -11.27 -4.08
N ARG A 66 -2.91 -11.19 -2.99
CA ARG A 66 -4.25 -11.78 -2.91
C ARG A 66 -5.37 -10.81 -3.21
N VAL A 67 -5.07 -9.51 -3.25
CA VAL A 67 -6.05 -8.51 -3.63
C VAL A 67 -6.26 -8.56 -5.14
N ASP A 68 -7.51 -8.49 -5.55
CA ASP A 68 -7.86 -8.44 -6.96
C ASP A 68 -7.33 -7.13 -7.58
N ALA A 69 -6.56 -7.24 -8.64
CA ALA A 69 -6.02 -6.09 -9.35
C ALA A 69 -7.10 -5.14 -9.89
N VAL A 70 -8.34 -5.63 -10.02
CA VAL A 70 -9.48 -4.80 -10.44
C VAL A 70 -9.73 -3.64 -9.49
N SER A 71 -9.35 -3.78 -8.21
CA SER A 71 -9.51 -2.73 -7.22
C SER A 71 -8.46 -1.63 -7.33
N MET A 72 -7.44 -1.81 -8.16
CA MET A 72 -6.34 -0.85 -8.33
C MET A 72 -6.47 -0.13 -9.67
N ARG A 73 -6.25 1.18 -9.64
CA ARG A 73 -6.28 1.97 -10.87
C ARG A 73 -5.03 1.76 -11.71
N PRO A 74 -5.15 1.64 -13.05
CA PRO A 74 -3.99 1.55 -13.92
C PRO A 74 -3.15 2.84 -13.85
N HIS A 75 -1.88 2.72 -14.22
CA HIS A 75 -0.94 3.85 -14.30
C HIS A 75 -0.79 4.62 -12.99
N SER A 76 -0.92 3.91 -11.88
CA SER A 76 -0.83 4.50 -10.54
C SER A 76 0.29 3.89 -9.74
N ASP A 77 0.85 4.70 -8.82
CA ASP A 77 1.75 4.23 -7.79
C ASP A 77 0.98 4.08 -6.49
N TYR A 78 1.23 2.98 -5.79
CA TYR A 78 0.69 2.74 -4.46
C TYR A 78 1.83 2.51 -3.49
N VAL A 79 1.74 3.08 -2.31
CA VAL A 79 2.68 2.82 -1.21
C VAL A 79 1.89 2.31 -0.02
N VAL A 80 2.25 1.14 0.48
CA VAL A 80 1.66 0.56 1.68
C VAL A 80 2.65 0.74 2.82
N ILE A 81 2.26 1.55 3.81
CA ILE A 81 3.08 1.86 4.97
C ILE A 81 2.60 0.99 6.12
N GLY A 82 3.43 0.02 6.52
CA GLY A 82 3.08 -0.90 7.59
C GLY A 82 3.16 -0.27 8.96
N ARG A 83 2.24 -0.68 9.83
CA ARG A 83 2.21 -0.33 11.25
C ARG A 83 2.42 -1.57 12.09
N ARG A 84 2.81 -1.40 13.34
CA ARG A 84 3.07 -2.52 14.26
C ARG A 84 1.86 -3.46 14.39
N ALA A 85 0.64 -2.93 14.32
CA ALA A 85 -0.57 -3.74 14.37
C ALA A 85 -0.63 -4.83 13.29
N ALA A 86 0.13 -4.68 12.20
CA ALA A 86 0.20 -5.69 11.15
C ALA A 86 0.82 -7.02 11.62
N LEU A 87 1.55 -7.02 12.75
CA LEU A 87 2.12 -8.25 13.31
C LEU A 87 1.04 -9.17 13.88
N ASP A 88 0.00 -8.60 14.48
CA ASP A 88 -0.98 -9.35 15.26
C ASP A 88 -2.38 -9.40 14.65
N ARG A 89 -2.68 -8.49 13.73
CA ARG A 89 -4.00 -8.43 13.12
C ARG A 89 -4.22 -9.63 12.19
N GLY A 90 -5.40 -10.22 12.24
CA GLY A 90 -5.74 -11.37 11.41
C GLY A 90 -5.56 -11.11 9.92
N PHE A 91 -5.02 -12.09 9.19
CA PHE A 91 -4.72 -11.93 7.76
C PHE A 91 -5.99 -11.65 6.95
N ALA A 92 -7.07 -12.39 7.18
CA ALA A 92 -8.34 -12.19 6.47
C ALA A 92 -8.91 -10.80 6.73
N VAL A 93 -8.79 -10.31 7.97
CA VAL A 93 -9.27 -8.98 8.35
C VAL A 93 -8.45 -7.90 7.63
N MET A 94 -7.12 -8.06 7.59
CA MET A 94 -6.26 -7.12 6.87
C MET A 94 -6.53 -7.13 5.37
N LEU A 95 -6.87 -8.29 4.81
CA LEU A 95 -7.21 -8.38 3.38
C LEU A 95 -8.47 -7.57 3.07
N ASP A 96 -9.49 -7.66 3.93
CA ASP A 96 -10.70 -6.85 3.79
C ASP A 96 -10.38 -5.36 3.97
N ASP A 97 -9.52 -5.02 4.92
CA ASP A 97 -9.08 -3.63 5.12
C ASP A 97 -8.40 -3.08 3.86
N LEU A 98 -7.57 -3.89 3.21
CA LEU A 98 -6.85 -3.47 2.01
C LEU A 98 -7.78 -3.28 0.83
N ARG A 99 -8.73 -4.19 0.62
CA ARG A 99 -9.75 -4.04 -0.41
C ARG A 99 -10.58 -2.77 -0.21
N SER A 100 -10.99 -2.53 1.02
CA SER A 100 -11.72 -1.33 1.39
C SER A 100 -10.89 -0.07 1.13
N ALA A 101 -9.60 -0.10 1.45
CA ALA A 101 -8.69 1.03 1.21
C ALA A 101 -8.58 1.36 -0.28
N PHE A 102 -8.40 0.36 -1.13
CA PHE A 102 -8.33 0.57 -2.58
C PHE A 102 -9.65 1.11 -3.13
N ASN A 103 -10.79 0.59 -2.67
CA ASN A 103 -12.09 1.09 -3.09
C ASN A 103 -12.31 2.54 -2.67
N ARG A 104 -11.87 2.91 -1.48
CA ARG A 104 -11.96 4.30 -0.99
C ARG A 104 -11.07 5.23 -1.79
N LEU A 105 -9.85 4.80 -2.13
CA LEU A 105 -8.95 5.55 -2.99
C LEU A 105 -9.54 5.76 -4.37
N ASP A 106 -10.15 4.72 -4.93
CA ASP A 106 -10.80 4.81 -6.23
C ASP A 106 -11.91 5.85 -6.24
N ARG A 107 -12.71 5.92 -5.19
CA ARG A 107 -13.79 6.91 -5.07
C ARG A 107 -13.30 8.34 -4.87
N GLN A 108 -12.06 8.53 -4.39
CA GLN A 108 -11.47 9.85 -4.22
C GLN A 108 -10.91 10.44 -5.51
N HIS A 109 -10.72 9.62 -6.54
CA HIS A 109 -10.23 10.11 -7.83
C HIS A 109 -11.35 10.87 -8.56
N PRO A 110 -11.07 12.08 -9.07
CA PRO A 110 -12.03 12.81 -9.89
C PRO A 110 -12.20 12.10 -11.25
N GLY A 111 -13.41 11.88 -11.64
CA GLY A 111 -13.75 11.27 -12.93
C GLY A 111 -13.70 9.78 -12.94
#